data_c77d12d6a11c81280295e1f9560856f0
#
_entry.id   c77d12d6a11c81280295e1f9560856f0
#
_cell.length_a   1.000
_cell.length_b   1.000
_cell.length_c   1.000
_cell.angle_alpha   90.00
_cell.angle_beta   90.00
_cell.angle_gamma   90.00
#
_symmetry.space_group_name_H-M   'P 1'
#
loop_
_entity.id
_entity.type
_entity.pdbx_description
1 polymer ?
#
loop_
_entity_poly.entity_id
_entity_poly.type
_entity_poly.pdbx_seq_one_letter_code
_entity_poly.pdbx_strand_id
1 'polypeptide(L)' 'MDGPVALPGYDSMTLAQVRGHLRELSPANVAELLSYEQNGDNRAPFLTLLSNRLVTLDAQNS' A
#
# COMPACT_ATOMS: atom_id res chain seq x y z
N MET A 1 -4.41 -17.04 6.08
CA MET A 1 -4.65 -15.63 6.18
C MET A 1 -3.61 -14.88 5.46
N ASP A 2 -4.02 -14.19 4.47
CA ASP A 2 -3.04 -13.81 3.49
C ASP A 2 -2.88 -12.32 3.34
N GLY A 3 -2.60 -11.67 4.44
CA GLY A 3 -2.29 -10.27 4.42
C GLY A 3 -3.49 -9.40 4.72
N PRO A 4 -3.40 -8.10 4.39
CA PRO A 4 -4.46 -7.15 4.73
C PRO A 4 -5.70 -7.35 3.89
N VAL A 5 -6.84 -6.97 4.46
CA VAL A 5 -8.12 -7.09 3.77
C VAL A 5 -8.15 -6.23 2.51
N ALA A 6 -7.49 -5.07 2.56
CA ALA A 6 -7.50 -4.14 1.43
C ALA A 6 -6.87 -4.74 0.16
N LEU A 7 -5.92 -5.65 0.33
CA LEU A 7 -5.24 -6.25 -0.82
C LEU A 7 -4.83 -7.67 -0.47
N PRO A 8 -5.74 -8.64 -0.63
CA PRO A 8 -5.41 -10.03 -0.32
C PRO A 8 -4.23 -10.51 -1.16
N GLY A 9 -3.35 -11.25 -0.53
CA GLY A 9 -2.15 -11.74 -1.21
C GLY A 9 -1.00 -10.74 -1.24
N TYR A 10 -1.16 -9.61 -0.57
CA TYR A 10 -0.14 -8.56 -0.53
C TYR A 10 1.24 -9.09 -0.13
N ASP A 11 1.29 -10.00 0.85
CA ASP A 11 2.56 -10.52 1.35
C ASP A 11 3.38 -11.22 0.29
N SER A 12 2.72 -11.77 -0.72
CA SER A 12 3.39 -12.51 -1.79
C SER A 12 3.66 -11.65 -3.01
N MET A 13 3.22 -10.40 -3.02
CA MET A 13 3.36 -9.55 -4.18
C MET A 13 4.74 -8.93 -4.26
N THR A 14 5.22 -8.75 -5.49
CA THR A 14 6.41 -7.96 -5.75
C THR A 14 6.05 -6.49 -5.68
N LEU A 15 7.07 -5.63 -5.59
CA LEU A 15 6.87 -4.20 -5.57
C LEU A 15 6.12 -3.73 -6.82
N ALA A 16 6.47 -4.30 -7.99
CA ALA A 16 5.81 -3.94 -9.24
C ALA A 16 4.32 -4.32 -9.23
N GLN A 17 3.99 -5.48 -8.65
CA GLN A 17 2.61 -5.91 -8.55
C GLN A 17 1.80 -4.99 -7.65
N VAL A 18 2.36 -4.61 -6.51
CA VAL A 18 1.68 -3.69 -5.60
C VAL A 18 1.47 -2.35 -6.29
N ARG A 19 2.48 -1.85 -6.98
CA ARG A 19 2.38 -0.59 -7.73
C ARG A 19 1.22 -0.64 -8.72
N GLY A 20 1.07 -1.76 -9.42
CA GLY A 20 -0.01 -1.92 -10.39
C GLY A 20 -1.39 -1.86 -9.76
N HIS A 21 -1.53 -2.33 -8.51
CA HIS A 21 -2.80 -2.31 -7.82
C HIS A 21 -3.15 -0.96 -7.18
N LEU A 22 -2.15 -0.11 -6.96
CA LEU A 22 -2.38 1.15 -6.25
C LEU A 22 -3.41 2.05 -6.92
N ARG A 23 -3.51 1.97 -8.23
CA ARG A 23 -4.46 2.79 -8.97
C ARG A 23 -5.90 2.50 -8.59
N GLU A 24 -6.16 1.28 -8.13
CA GLU A 24 -7.51 0.84 -7.82
C GLU A 24 -7.85 0.98 -6.35
N LEU A 25 -6.89 1.38 -5.54
CA LEU A 25 -7.06 1.45 -4.10
C LEU A 25 -7.42 2.87 -3.67
N SER A 26 -8.36 2.96 -2.72
CA SER A 26 -8.73 4.23 -2.12
C SER A 26 -7.63 4.69 -1.16
N PRO A 27 -7.62 5.99 -0.77
CA PRO A 27 -6.66 6.45 0.23
C PRO A 27 -6.72 5.65 1.53
N ALA A 28 -7.93 5.27 1.95
CA ALA A 28 -8.09 4.48 3.17
C ALA A 28 -7.42 3.12 3.02
N ASN A 29 -7.55 2.50 1.85
CA ASN A 29 -6.93 1.20 1.60
C ASN A 29 -5.41 1.30 1.55
N VAL A 30 -4.89 2.35 0.95
CA VAL A 30 -3.43 2.56 0.89
C VAL A 30 -2.89 2.80 2.30
N ALA A 31 -3.61 3.56 3.12
CA ALA A 31 -3.21 3.79 4.50
C ALA A 31 -3.20 2.49 5.29
N GLU A 32 -4.16 1.62 5.04
CA GLU A 32 -4.21 0.31 5.68
C GLU A 32 -2.99 -0.53 5.33
N LEU A 33 -2.62 -0.54 4.04
CA LEU A 33 -1.45 -1.27 3.59
C LEU A 33 -0.17 -0.72 4.21
N LEU A 34 -0.07 0.60 4.30
CA LEU A 34 1.08 1.24 4.91
C LEU A 34 1.23 0.82 6.36
N SER A 35 0.13 0.87 7.11
CA SER A 35 0.12 0.45 8.50
C SER A 35 0.49 -1.03 8.63
N TYR A 36 -0.06 -1.85 7.76
CA TYR A 36 0.23 -3.27 7.76
C TYR A 36 1.72 -3.53 7.54
N GLU A 37 2.31 -2.81 6.57
CA GLU A 37 3.73 -2.98 6.28
C GLU A 37 4.60 -2.49 7.45
N GLN A 38 4.22 -1.38 8.07
CA GLN A 38 4.96 -0.85 9.22
C GLN A 38 4.96 -1.81 10.40
N ASN A 39 3.85 -2.52 10.60
CA ASN A 39 3.71 -3.44 11.71
C ASN A 39 4.21 -4.85 11.38
N GLY A 40 4.46 -5.13 10.11
CA GLY A 40 4.91 -6.43 9.66
C GLY A 40 6.36 -6.39 9.21
N ASP A 41 6.59 -6.62 7.93
CA ASP A 41 7.93 -6.75 7.37
C ASP A 41 8.72 -5.45 7.34
N ASN A 42 8.01 -4.31 7.37
CA ASN A 42 8.67 -3.00 7.42
C ASN A 42 9.69 -2.81 6.28
N ARG A 43 9.34 -3.26 5.07
CA ARG A 43 10.24 -3.20 3.92
C ARG A 43 10.29 -1.78 3.36
N ALA A 44 11.49 -1.18 3.35
CA ALA A 44 11.65 0.21 2.95
C ALA A 44 11.07 0.56 1.57
N PRO A 45 11.32 -0.24 0.51
CA PRO A 45 10.75 0.09 -0.80
C PRO A 45 9.23 0.11 -0.81
N PHE A 46 8.59 -0.78 -0.06
CA PHE A 46 7.13 -0.83 0.04
C PHE A 46 6.60 0.35 0.83
N LEU A 47 7.26 0.70 1.92
CA LEU A 47 6.87 1.85 2.72
C LEU A 47 6.93 3.13 1.89
N THR A 48 8.01 3.30 1.13
CA THR A 48 8.19 4.47 0.28
C THR A 48 7.09 4.55 -0.79
N LEU A 49 6.82 3.42 -1.44
CA LEU A 49 5.79 3.37 -2.47
C LEU A 49 4.43 3.75 -1.93
N LEU A 50 4.04 3.16 -0.81
CA LEU A 50 2.73 3.42 -0.21
C LEU A 50 2.62 4.85 0.32
N SER A 51 3.68 5.34 0.96
CA SER A 51 3.69 6.72 1.46
C SER A 51 3.55 7.73 0.34
N ASN A 52 4.28 7.52 -0.76
CA ASN A 52 4.22 8.43 -1.90
C ASN A 52 2.83 8.43 -2.52
N ARG A 53 2.21 7.27 -2.58
CA ARG A 53 0.86 7.18 -3.14
C ARG A 53 -0.14 7.94 -2.27
N LEU A 54 -0.02 7.82 -0.94
CA LEU A 54 -0.89 8.56 -0.04
C LEU A 54 -0.75 10.06 -0.21
N VAL A 55 0.49 10.55 -0.33
CA VAL A 55 0.74 11.96 -0.54
C VAL A 55 0.10 12.43 -1.85
N THR A 56 0.24 11.63 -2.91
CA THR A 56 -0.33 11.94 -4.21
C THR A 56 -1.86 12.02 -4.13
N LEU A 57 -2.48 11.03 -3.49
CA LEU A 57 -3.94 10.99 -3.37
C LEU A 57 -4.45 12.16 -2.53
N ASP A 58 -3.75 12.49 -1.46
CA ASP A 58 -4.13 13.61 -0.61
C ASP A 58 -4.07 14.92 -1.39
N ALA A 59 -3.02 15.11 -2.18
CA ALA A 59 -2.87 16.31 -3.01
C ALA A 59 -3.98 16.42 -4.04
N GLN A 60 -4.44 15.29 -4.58
CA GLN A 60 -5.50 15.28 -5.59
C GLN A 60 -6.86 15.61 -4.98
N ASN A 61 -7.03 15.33 -3.70
CA ASN A 61 -8.29 15.52 -3.01
C ASN A 61 -8.42 16.87 -2.32
N SER A 62 -7.36 17.65 -2.28
CA SER A 62 -7.38 18.92 -1.56
C SER A 62 -7.72 20.12 -2.45
#